data_34e61d926ad3359f6757f5fe991f921d
#
_entry.id   34e61d926ad3359f6757f5fe991f921d
#
_cell.length_a   1.000
_cell.length_b   1.000
_cell.length_c   1.000
_cell.angle_alpha   90.00
_cell.angle_beta   90.00
_cell.angle_gamma   90.00
#
_symmetry.space_group_name_H-M   'P 1'
#
loop_
_entity.id
_entity.type
_entity.pdbx_description
1 polymer ?
#
loop_
_entity_poly.entity_id
_entity_poly.type
_entity_poly.pdbx_seq_one_letter_code
_entity_poly.pdbx_strand_id
1 'polypeptide(L)'
;MKMNFAKKATALAMSVLFAVSMAGCGSSASTAKKVEVTSVEDLADLKIGVQTGTTGDSQASDAVNADSQMQRYNKGADAIQALKNGKIDCVVIDSLPAEKFVAANDDLKIVEGIFDTEEYAMCFKKGNELRDEFNTALTELKEDGTLDEIMSNYIGDEVGQHPYESPADADHSKGTLTMATNAEFEPWEYKEGXXXXXXXX
;
A
#
# COMPACT_ATOMS: atom_id res chain seq x y z
N MET A 1 31.97 -1.21 21.61
CA MET A 1 31.52 -0.13 20.70
C MET A 1 30.03 -0.33 20.47
N LYS A 2 29.20 0.47 21.14
CA LYS A 2 27.74 0.33 21.03
C LYS A 2 27.27 1.04 19.76
N MET A 3 26.93 0.28 18.75
CA MET A 3 26.30 0.83 17.54
C MET A 3 24.83 1.19 17.90
N ASN A 4 24.56 2.47 17.92
CA ASN A 4 23.18 2.96 18.03
C ASN A 4 22.47 2.76 16.69
N PHE A 5 21.76 1.67 16.57
CA PHE A 5 20.82 1.50 15.48
C PHE A 5 19.66 2.48 15.71
N ALA A 6 19.67 3.55 14.95
CA ALA A 6 18.49 4.41 14.88
C ALA A 6 17.36 3.57 14.29
N LYS A 7 16.35 3.32 15.10
CA LYS A 7 15.13 2.65 14.62
C LYS A 7 14.48 3.54 13.57
N LYS A 8 14.71 3.22 12.31
CA LYS A 8 13.95 3.84 11.22
C LYS A 8 12.58 3.16 11.21
N ALA A 9 11.65 3.75 11.94
CA ALA A 9 10.25 3.37 11.77
C ALA A 9 9.86 3.76 10.35
N THR A 10 9.63 2.78 9.50
CA THR A 10 9.07 3.03 8.17
C THR A 10 7.66 3.55 8.38
N ALA A 11 7.47 4.83 8.19
CA ALA A 11 6.16 5.44 8.34
C ALA A 11 5.32 5.05 7.13
N LEU A 12 4.34 4.18 7.38
CA LEU A 12 3.33 3.84 6.39
C LEU A 12 2.39 5.03 6.24
N ALA A 13 2.22 5.51 5.05
CA ALA A 13 1.37 6.68 4.78
C ALA A 13 0.56 6.47 3.51
N MET A 14 -0.59 7.10 3.48
CA MET A 14 -1.39 7.14 2.25
C MET A 14 -0.84 8.21 1.33
N SER A 15 -0.76 7.90 0.05
CA SER A 15 -0.25 8.79 -0.97
C SER A 15 -1.35 9.19 -1.96
N VAL A 16 -1.26 10.40 -2.45
CA VAL A 16 -2.14 10.89 -3.49
C VAL A 16 -1.36 10.93 -4.80
N LEU A 17 -1.83 10.20 -5.79
CA LEU A 17 -1.19 10.07 -7.09
C LEU A 17 -1.88 10.94 -8.14
N PHE A 18 -1.09 11.68 -8.89
CA PHE A 18 -1.56 12.53 -9.99
C PHE A 18 -0.83 12.19 -11.28
N ALA A 19 -1.56 12.25 -12.39
CA ALA A 19 -0.97 12.21 -13.71
C ALA A 19 -0.38 13.58 -14.06
N VAL A 20 0.88 13.59 -14.47
CA VAL A 20 1.56 14.80 -14.92
C VAL A 20 1.42 14.88 -16.45
N SER A 21 0.64 15.85 -16.92
CA SER A 21 0.58 16.09 -18.35
C SER A 21 1.85 16.83 -18.80
N MET A 22 2.71 16.14 -19.53
CA MET A 22 3.80 16.79 -20.25
C MET A 22 3.21 17.60 -21.41
N ALA A 23 3.41 18.90 -21.36
CA ALA A 23 3.03 19.81 -22.45
C ALA A 23 3.95 19.56 -23.65
N GLY A 24 3.59 18.60 -24.50
CA GLY A 24 4.20 18.42 -25.80
C GLY A 24 3.43 19.24 -26.83
N CYS A 25 4.12 20.07 -27.59
CA CYS A 25 3.54 20.86 -28.68
C CYS A 25 2.90 19.97 -29.74
N GLY A 26 1.61 20.06 -29.92
CA GLY A 26 0.90 19.41 -31.04
C GLY A 26 -0.58 19.18 -30.75
N SER A 27 -1.38 20.13 -31.18
CA SER A 27 -2.84 20.16 -31.39
C SER A 27 -3.70 19.02 -30.84
N SER A 28 -4.46 19.37 -29.91
CA SER A 28 -5.77 19.00 -29.39
C SER A 28 -5.72 19.14 -27.88
N ALA A 29 -6.08 20.34 -27.41
CA ALA A 29 -6.09 20.64 -25.99
C ALA A 29 -7.21 19.88 -25.29
N SER A 30 -6.89 18.72 -24.73
CA SER A 30 -7.52 18.29 -23.52
C SER A 30 -6.96 19.23 -22.44
N THR A 31 -7.72 20.20 -22.00
CA THR A 31 -7.39 21.02 -20.84
C THR A 31 -7.54 20.15 -19.60
N ALA A 32 -6.55 19.30 -19.36
CA ALA A 32 -6.42 18.65 -18.07
C ALA A 32 -6.23 19.80 -17.06
N LYS A 33 -7.23 20.05 -16.27
CA LYS A 33 -7.20 21.03 -15.20
C LYS A 33 -6.02 20.64 -14.30
N LYS A 34 -5.02 21.49 -14.20
CA LYS A 34 -3.89 21.23 -13.32
C LYS A 34 -4.41 21.32 -11.88
N VAL A 35 -4.62 20.16 -11.28
CA VAL A 35 -5.06 20.09 -9.89
C VAL A 35 -3.81 20.10 -9.02
N GLU A 36 -3.75 20.99 -8.07
CA GLU A 36 -2.68 21.07 -7.09
C GLU A 36 -3.28 20.73 -5.73
N VAL A 37 -2.74 19.72 -5.07
CA VAL A 37 -3.19 19.26 -3.76
C VAL A 37 -2.05 19.45 -2.77
N THR A 38 -2.33 20.13 -1.66
CA THR A 38 -1.38 20.38 -0.58
C THR A 38 -1.97 19.98 0.78
N SER A 39 -3.27 19.72 0.83
CA SER A 39 -3.97 19.33 2.06
C SER A 39 -5.18 18.46 1.73
N VAL A 40 -5.76 17.85 2.77
CA VAL A 40 -6.97 17.00 2.63
C VAL A 40 -8.14 17.80 2.05
N GLU A 41 -8.27 19.06 2.42
CA GLU A 41 -9.36 19.94 1.96
C GLU A 41 -9.34 20.14 0.43
N ASP A 42 -8.17 20.06 -0.18
CA ASP A 42 -8.04 20.21 -1.65
C ASP A 42 -8.69 19.03 -2.39
N LEU A 43 -8.95 17.93 -1.72
CA LEU A 43 -9.60 16.74 -2.30
C LEU A 43 -11.12 16.89 -2.43
N ALA A 44 -11.72 17.86 -1.75
CA ALA A 44 -13.18 17.96 -1.54
C ALA A 44 -13.99 17.95 -2.85
N ASP A 45 -13.49 18.54 -3.93
CA ASP A 45 -14.20 18.65 -5.22
C ASP A 45 -13.65 17.69 -6.30
N LEU A 46 -12.71 16.81 -5.95
CA LEU A 46 -12.04 15.95 -6.92
C LEU A 46 -12.79 14.62 -7.11
N LYS A 47 -12.59 14.02 -8.28
CA LYS A 47 -12.97 12.62 -8.54
C LYS A 47 -11.79 11.76 -8.13
N ILE A 48 -11.99 10.91 -7.14
CA ILE A 48 -10.92 10.15 -6.49
C ILE A 48 -11.08 8.66 -6.75
N GLY A 49 -10.03 8.03 -7.27
CA GLY A 49 -9.95 6.58 -7.39
C GLY A 49 -9.33 5.97 -6.13
N VAL A 50 -9.87 4.86 -5.68
CA VAL A 50 -9.38 4.12 -4.52
C VAL A 50 -9.52 2.63 -4.77
N GLN A 51 -8.80 1.82 -4.01
CA GLN A 51 -9.04 0.39 -3.95
C GLN A 51 -10.14 0.14 -2.90
N THR A 52 -11.15 -0.62 -3.31
CA THR A 52 -12.36 -0.85 -2.52
C THR A 52 -12.04 -1.37 -1.11
N GLY A 53 -12.59 -0.73 -0.09
CA GLY A 53 -12.54 -1.19 1.30
C GLY A 53 -11.21 -1.00 2.01
N THR A 54 -10.28 -0.23 1.44
CA THR A 54 -8.99 0.08 2.06
C THR A 54 -9.11 1.30 2.97
N THR A 55 -8.05 1.57 3.74
CA THR A 55 -7.91 2.82 4.50
C THR A 55 -8.02 4.04 3.57
N GLY A 56 -7.42 3.94 2.36
CA GLY A 56 -7.52 5.00 1.36
C GLY A 56 -8.96 5.28 0.92
N ASP A 57 -9.77 4.22 0.75
CA ASP A 57 -11.21 4.37 0.45
C ASP A 57 -11.91 5.15 1.57
N SER A 58 -11.68 4.76 2.82
CA SER A 58 -12.31 5.43 3.98
C SER A 58 -11.88 6.90 4.06
N GLN A 59 -10.58 7.16 4.03
CA GLN A 59 -10.03 8.51 4.17
C GLN A 59 -10.47 9.43 3.03
N ALA A 60 -10.45 8.94 1.78
CA ALA A 60 -10.89 9.73 0.64
C ALA A 60 -12.40 9.98 0.68
N SER A 61 -13.19 8.99 1.12
CA SER A 61 -14.65 9.14 1.28
C SER A 61 -15.00 10.22 2.30
N ASP A 62 -14.21 10.34 3.36
CA ASP A 62 -14.39 11.38 4.38
C ASP A 62 -13.98 12.77 3.88
N ALA A 63 -13.10 12.83 2.88
CA ALA A 63 -12.56 14.10 2.36
C ALA A 63 -13.44 14.74 1.29
N VAL A 64 -14.19 13.95 0.50
CA VAL A 64 -14.98 14.47 -0.63
C VAL A 64 -16.35 15.02 -0.19
N ASN A 65 -16.91 15.91 -0.98
CA ASN A 65 -18.22 16.50 -0.72
C ASN A 65 -19.38 15.51 -0.96
N ALA A 66 -19.19 14.52 -1.82
CA ALA A 66 -20.24 13.55 -2.16
C ALA A 66 -19.62 12.20 -2.57
N ASP A 67 -20.27 11.11 -2.15
CA ASP A 67 -19.81 9.76 -2.48
C ASP A 67 -19.78 9.49 -4.00
N SER A 68 -20.57 10.22 -4.77
CA SER A 68 -20.56 10.12 -6.25
C SER A 68 -19.21 10.52 -6.89
N GLN A 69 -18.34 11.20 -6.13
CA GLN A 69 -16.98 11.55 -6.57
C GLN A 69 -16.02 10.36 -6.45
N MET A 70 -16.39 9.36 -5.66
CA MET A 70 -15.55 8.18 -5.42
C MET A 70 -15.68 7.17 -6.55
N GLN A 71 -14.54 6.70 -7.06
CA GLN A 71 -14.49 5.61 -8.03
C GLN A 71 -13.69 4.46 -7.41
N ARG A 72 -14.40 3.38 -7.11
CA ARG A 72 -13.83 2.23 -6.39
C ARG A 72 -13.44 1.13 -7.35
N TYR A 73 -12.22 0.64 -7.22
CA TYR A 73 -11.62 -0.41 -8.05
C TYR A 73 -11.20 -1.59 -7.18
N ASN A 74 -11.24 -2.78 -7.74
CA ASN A 74 -10.76 -3.98 -7.02
C ASN A 74 -9.22 -4.03 -6.97
N LYS A 75 -8.55 -3.38 -7.92
CA LYS A 75 -7.08 -3.38 -8.03
C LYS A 75 -6.56 -1.96 -8.15
N GLY A 76 -5.42 -1.69 -7.50
CA GLY A 76 -4.73 -0.41 -7.64
C GLY A 76 -4.38 -0.09 -9.09
N ALA A 77 -3.94 -1.08 -9.86
CA ALA A 77 -3.59 -0.90 -11.27
C ALA A 77 -4.77 -0.37 -12.12
N ASP A 78 -6.00 -0.79 -11.81
CA ASP A 78 -7.19 -0.30 -12.53
C ASP A 78 -7.46 1.19 -12.20
N ALA A 79 -7.25 1.59 -10.95
CA ALA A 79 -7.34 2.99 -10.53
C ALA A 79 -6.29 3.84 -11.25
N ILE A 80 -5.06 3.35 -11.33
CA ILE A 80 -3.96 4.03 -12.05
C ILE A 80 -4.32 4.19 -13.53
N GLN A 81 -4.86 3.15 -14.16
CA GLN A 81 -5.27 3.22 -15.57
C GLN A 81 -6.38 4.25 -15.77
N ALA A 82 -7.34 4.33 -14.84
CA ALA A 82 -8.41 5.33 -14.88
C ALA A 82 -7.85 6.76 -14.74
N LEU A 83 -6.85 6.95 -13.88
CA LEU A 83 -6.16 8.22 -13.71
C LEU A 83 -5.48 8.64 -15.02
N LYS A 84 -4.72 7.75 -15.63
CA LYS A 84 -4.01 8.02 -16.89
C LYS A 84 -4.97 8.32 -18.04
N ASN A 85 -6.18 7.74 -18.01
CA ASN A 85 -7.21 7.98 -19.02
C ASN A 85 -8.07 9.22 -18.73
N GLY A 86 -7.79 9.94 -17.65
CA GLY A 86 -8.52 11.17 -17.30
C GLY A 86 -9.93 10.96 -16.75
N LYS A 87 -10.26 9.75 -16.33
CA LYS A 87 -11.57 9.43 -15.75
C LYS A 87 -11.71 9.91 -14.31
N ILE A 88 -10.59 10.03 -13.61
CA ILE A 88 -10.47 10.51 -12.23
C ILE A 88 -9.35 11.53 -12.14
N ASP A 89 -9.35 12.34 -11.09
CA ASP A 89 -8.38 13.42 -10.89
C ASP A 89 -7.14 12.96 -10.12
N CYS A 90 -7.31 12.00 -9.22
CA CYS A 90 -6.22 11.45 -8.42
C CYS A 90 -6.58 10.05 -7.89
N VAL A 91 -5.58 9.36 -7.35
CA VAL A 91 -5.75 8.07 -6.67
C VAL A 91 -5.21 8.22 -5.25
N VAL A 92 -5.96 7.74 -4.26
CA VAL A 92 -5.52 7.65 -2.87
C VAL A 92 -5.21 6.18 -2.57
N ILE A 93 -3.95 5.90 -2.26
CA ILE A 93 -3.45 4.53 -2.07
C ILE A 93 -2.25 4.56 -1.10
N ASP A 94 -1.97 3.43 -0.46
CA ASP A 94 -0.81 3.25 0.40
C ASP A 94 0.49 3.70 -0.32
N SER A 95 1.38 4.35 0.42
CA SER A 95 2.60 4.97 -0.10
C SER A 95 3.53 3.99 -0.82
N LEU A 96 3.74 2.78 -0.28
CA LEU A 96 4.67 1.83 -0.92
C LEU A 96 4.14 1.30 -2.26
N PRO A 97 2.87 0.88 -2.40
CA PRO A 97 2.31 0.63 -3.72
C PRO A 97 2.35 1.86 -4.65
N ALA A 98 2.10 3.07 -4.11
CA ALA A 98 2.19 4.30 -4.91
C ALA A 98 3.59 4.48 -5.51
N GLU A 99 4.64 4.24 -4.71
CA GLU A 99 6.03 4.31 -5.18
C GLU A 99 6.29 3.33 -6.33
N LYS A 100 5.75 2.10 -6.23
CA LYS A 100 5.88 1.10 -7.29
C LYS A 100 5.22 1.57 -8.59
N PHE A 101 4.01 2.16 -8.48
CA PHE A 101 3.31 2.69 -9.66
C PHE A 101 4.05 3.86 -10.30
N VAL A 102 4.59 4.77 -9.49
CA VAL A 102 5.33 5.93 -10.00
C VAL A 102 6.66 5.49 -10.64
N ALA A 103 7.35 4.51 -10.03
CA ALA A 103 8.58 3.97 -10.63
C ALA A 103 8.35 3.36 -12.03
N ALA A 104 7.14 2.86 -12.28
CA ALA A 104 6.76 2.25 -13.56
C ALA A 104 6.07 3.22 -14.53
N ASN A 105 5.79 4.46 -14.12
CA ASN A 105 4.99 5.42 -14.89
C ASN A 105 5.53 6.83 -14.72
N ASP A 106 6.33 7.30 -15.67
CA ASP A 106 6.98 8.63 -15.65
C ASP A 106 5.98 9.79 -15.63
N ASP A 107 4.73 9.54 -16.02
CA ASP A 107 3.67 10.54 -16.08
C ASP A 107 2.87 10.65 -14.78
N LEU A 108 3.31 9.98 -13.72
CA LEU A 108 2.69 10.04 -12.39
C LEU A 108 3.61 10.72 -11.38
N LYS A 109 3.01 11.32 -10.38
CA LYS A 109 3.74 11.84 -9.21
C LYS A 109 2.98 11.51 -7.93
N ILE A 110 3.72 11.41 -6.84
CA ILE A 110 3.18 11.24 -5.50
C ILE A 110 3.08 12.62 -4.82
N VAL A 111 1.98 12.84 -4.11
CA VAL A 111 1.86 13.93 -3.13
C VAL A 111 1.80 13.27 -1.74
N GLU A 112 2.82 13.54 -0.95
CA GLU A 112 2.96 12.97 0.40
C GLU A 112 2.44 13.93 1.47
N GLY A 113 2.23 13.41 2.67
CA GLY A 113 1.91 14.22 3.83
C GLY A 113 0.48 14.72 3.91
N ILE A 114 -0.42 14.22 3.06
CA ILE A 114 -1.84 14.60 3.06
C ILE A 114 -2.58 13.87 4.20
N PHE A 115 -2.22 12.62 4.43
CA PHE A 115 -2.87 11.76 5.43
C PHE A 115 -1.87 11.29 6.49
N ASP A 116 -2.39 10.92 7.66
CA ASP A 116 -1.59 10.34 8.74
C ASP A 116 -1.11 8.93 8.39
N THR A 117 -0.14 8.46 9.14
CA THR A 117 0.38 7.09 9.03
C THR A 117 -0.69 6.07 9.39
N GLU A 118 -0.61 4.89 8.79
CA GLU A 118 -1.52 3.79 9.07
C GLU A 118 -0.78 2.55 9.58
N GLU A 119 -1.53 1.60 10.09
CA GLU A 119 -1.02 0.31 10.57
C GLU A 119 -1.70 -0.84 9.82
N TYR A 120 -0.94 -1.88 9.55
CA TYR A 120 -1.47 -3.12 8.97
C TYR A 120 -1.87 -4.08 10.08
N ALA A 121 -2.93 -4.84 9.84
CA ALA A 121 -3.42 -5.81 10.82
C ALA A 121 -4.01 -7.04 10.14
N MET A 122 -3.92 -8.17 10.83
CA MET A 122 -4.59 -9.40 10.43
C MET A 122 -5.97 -9.48 11.08
N CYS A 123 -6.99 -9.83 10.30
CA CYS A 123 -8.37 -9.93 10.78
C CYS A 123 -8.77 -11.38 11.02
N PHE A 124 -9.41 -11.63 12.15
CA PHE A 124 -9.94 -12.95 12.52
C PHE A 124 -11.43 -12.85 12.79
N LYS A 125 -12.13 -13.96 12.61
CA LYS A 125 -13.55 -14.04 13.02
C LYS A 125 -13.62 -13.73 14.53
N LYS A 126 -14.60 -12.95 14.93
CA LYS A 126 -14.81 -12.59 16.35
C LYS A 126 -14.89 -13.85 17.21
N GLY A 127 -14.10 -13.88 18.27
CA GLY A 127 -14.01 -15.02 19.19
C GLY A 127 -13.06 -16.14 18.75
N ASN A 128 -12.33 -15.96 17.65
CA ASN A 128 -11.35 -16.96 17.21
C ASN A 128 -10.11 -16.89 18.11
N GLU A 129 -9.77 -18.00 18.72
CA GLU A 129 -8.63 -18.13 19.67
C GLU A 129 -7.28 -17.93 18.96
N LEU A 130 -7.19 -18.19 17.67
CA LEU A 130 -5.97 -17.99 16.89
C LEU A 130 -5.47 -16.54 16.94
N ARG A 131 -6.37 -15.55 17.12
CA ARG A 131 -5.94 -14.16 17.23
C ARG A 131 -4.88 -13.96 18.33
N ASP A 132 -5.10 -14.57 19.47
CA ASP A 132 -4.19 -14.41 20.61
C ASP A 132 -2.87 -15.15 20.38
N GLU A 133 -2.92 -16.31 19.73
CA GLU A 133 -1.70 -17.04 19.34
C GLU A 133 -0.88 -16.22 18.33
N PHE A 134 -1.55 -15.63 17.33
CA PHE A 134 -0.89 -14.76 16.33
C PHE A 134 -0.29 -13.52 16.99
N ASN A 135 -1.01 -12.88 17.91
CA ASN A 135 -0.48 -11.72 18.64
C ASN A 135 0.78 -12.08 19.44
N THR A 136 0.78 -13.26 20.06
CA THR A 136 1.96 -13.74 20.81
C THR A 136 3.14 -13.92 19.85
N ALA A 137 2.94 -14.66 18.76
CA ALA A 137 3.98 -14.91 17.77
C ALA A 137 4.50 -13.58 17.15
N LEU A 138 3.60 -12.67 16.81
CA LEU A 138 3.99 -11.38 16.24
C LEU A 138 4.80 -10.53 17.23
N THR A 139 4.45 -10.60 18.51
CA THR A 139 5.22 -9.91 19.56
C THR A 139 6.64 -10.49 19.65
N GLU A 140 6.76 -11.82 19.63
CA GLU A 140 8.07 -12.49 19.64
C GLU A 140 8.92 -12.09 18.44
N LEU A 141 8.34 -12.11 17.23
CA LEU A 141 9.03 -11.72 16.00
C LEU A 141 9.49 -10.25 16.01
N LYS A 142 8.73 -9.39 16.67
CA LYS A 142 9.11 -7.97 16.85
C LYS A 142 10.25 -7.84 17.86
N GLU A 143 10.18 -8.56 18.96
CA GLU A 143 11.16 -8.46 20.04
C GLU A 143 12.52 -9.05 19.69
N ASP A 144 12.56 -10.13 18.92
CA ASP A 144 13.80 -10.77 18.52
C ASP A 144 14.41 -10.20 17.23
N GLY A 145 13.69 -9.29 16.54
CA GLY A 145 14.18 -8.62 15.32
C GLY A 145 13.85 -9.34 14.02
N THR A 146 13.24 -10.51 14.08
CA THR A 146 12.90 -11.31 12.89
C THR A 146 11.97 -10.53 11.95
N LEU A 147 10.95 -9.85 12.51
CA LEU A 147 10.03 -9.08 11.68
C LEU A 147 10.76 -7.95 10.93
N ASP A 148 11.71 -7.27 11.59
CA ASP A 148 12.50 -6.21 10.94
C ASP A 148 13.37 -6.78 9.80
N GLU A 149 13.92 -7.97 9.97
CA GLU A 149 14.70 -8.65 8.92
C GLU A 149 13.79 -9.02 7.73
N ILE A 150 12.61 -9.59 8.01
CA ILE A 150 11.64 -9.91 6.95
C ILE A 150 11.27 -8.63 6.20
N MET A 151 10.94 -7.56 6.91
CA MET A 151 10.58 -6.29 6.27
C MET A 151 11.72 -5.75 5.40
N SER A 152 12.96 -5.79 5.87
CA SER A 152 14.13 -5.31 5.10
C SER A 152 14.35 -6.11 3.82
N ASN A 153 13.91 -7.36 3.79
CA ASN A 153 14.00 -8.19 2.58
C ASN A 153 13.06 -7.71 1.46
N TYR A 154 12.04 -6.90 1.77
CA TYR A 154 11.05 -6.44 0.79
C TYR A 154 11.03 -4.92 0.63
N ILE A 155 11.53 -4.17 1.60
CA ILE A 155 11.42 -2.70 1.67
C ILE A 155 12.78 -2.09 2.04
N GLY A 156 13.21 -1.09 1.29
CA GLY A 156 14.43 -0.34 1.56
C GLY A 156 15.62 -0.78 0.73
N ASP A 157 16.82 -0.64 1.29
CA ASP A 157 18.08 -0.82 0.55
C ASP A 157 18.58 -2.27 0.52
N GLU A 158 17.97 -3.15 1.31
CA GLU A 158 18.43 -4.54 1.49
C GLU A 158 17.51 -5.59 0.87
N VAL A 159 16.69 -5.17 -0.08
CA VAL A 159 15.72 -6.06 -0.74
C VAL A 159 16.40 -7.30 -1.33
N GLY A 160 15.90 -8.47 -0.98
CA GLY A 160 16.40 -9.76 -1.43
C GLY A 160 17.61 -10.29 -0.67
N GLN A 161 18.09 -9.59 0.37
CA GLN A 161 19.29 -9.99 1.12
C GLN A 161 18.97 -10.81 2.38
N HIS A 162 17.72 -10.84 2.82
CA HIS A 162 17.29 -11.48 4.07
C HIS A 162 16.08 -12.39 3.86
N PRO A 163 16.15 -13.37 2.94
CA PRO A 163 14.99 -14.25 2.70
C PRO A 163 14.68 -15.08 3.96
N TYR A 164 13.47 -15.01 4.44
CA TYR A 164 13.03 -15.78 5.60
C TYR A 164 12.87 -17.24 5.20
N GLU A 165 13.45 -18.14 6.01
CA GLU A 165 13.27 -19.58 5.87
C GLU A 165 12.64 -20.15 7.15
N SER A 166 11.54 -20.85 7.00
CA SER A 166 10.90 -21.51 8.15
C SER A 166 11.85 -22.53 8.77
N PRO A 167 11.86 -22.64 10.10
CA PRO A 167 12.68 -23.67 10.76
C PRO A 167 12.39 -25.06 10.20
N ALA A 168 13.45 -25.83 9.95
CA ALA A 168 13.33 -27.19 9.40
C ALA A 168 12.53 -28.14 10.30
N ASP A 169 12.47 -27.84 11.60
CA ASP A 169 11.74 -28.61 12.59
C ASP A 169 10.38 -27.99 12.98
N ALA A 170 9.86 -27.09 12.14
CA ALA A 170 8.55 -26.47 12.40
C ALA A 170 7.46 -27.54 12.52
N ASP A 171 6.58 -27.38 13.49
CA ASP A 171 5.50 -28.33 13.77
C ASP A 171 4.33 -28.15 12.79
N HIS A 172 4.18 -29.07 11.87
CA HIS A 172 3.09 -29.08 10.89
C HIS A 172 1.88 -29.92 11.33
N SER A 173 1.86 -30.44 12.58
CA SER A 173 0.79 -31.31 13.06
C SER A 173 -0.51 -30.60 13.40
N LYS A 174 -0.49 -29.27 13.49
CA LYS A 174 -1.65 -28.45 13.91
C LYS A 174 -2.69 -28.24 12.80
N GLY A 175 -2.44 -28.76 11.61
CA GLY A 175 -3.40 -28.68 10.49
C GLY A 175 -3.11 -27.53 9.53
N THR A 176 -4.12 -27.12 8.78
CA THR A 176 -4.00 -26.10 7.72
C THR A 176 -4.68 -24.81 8.16
N LEU A 177 -3.97 -23.71 7.99
CA LEU A 177 -4.52 -22.36 8.14
C LEU A 177 -4.81 -21.78 6.75
N THR A 178 -5.98 -21.19 6.59
CA THR A 178 -6.36 -20.53 5.34
C THR A 178 -6.36 -19.01 5.52
N MET A 179 -5.55 -18.34 4.73
CA MET A 179 -5.47 -16.88 4.73
C MET A 179 -6.07 -16.32 3.44
N ALA A 180 -6.82 -15.22 3.53
CA ALA A 180 -7.28 -14.46 2.38
C ALA A 180 -6.52 -13.14 2.31
N THR A 181 -6.06 -12.79 1.12
CA THR A 181 -5.32 -11.55 0.89
C THR A 181 -5.53 -11.06 -0.54
N ASN A 182 -5.10 -9.84 -0.85
CA ASN A 182 -5.06 -9.30 -2.21
C ASN A 182 -3.61 -9.39 -2.73
N ALA A 183 -3.32 -10.41 -3.52
CA ALA A 183 -1.96 -10.70 -3.98
C ALA A 183 -1.51 -9.83 -5.18
N GLU A 184 -1.99 -8.58 -5.25
CA GLU A 184 -1.58 -7.58 -6.26
C GLU A 184 -1.33 -6.22 -5.59
N PHE A 185 -0.61 -6.24 -4.46
CA PHE A 185 -0.36 -5.06 -3.63
C PHE A 185 1.12 -5.02 -3.19
N GLU A 186 2.03 -4.88 -4.18
CA GLU A 186 3.47 -4.79 -3.93
C GLU A 186 3.82 -3.55 -3.09
N PRO A 187 4.77 -3.64 -2.17
CA PRO A 187 5.63 -4.80 -1.83
C PRO A 187 5.06 -5.72 -0.75
N TRP A 188 3.83 -5.51 -0.31
CA TRP A 188 3.22 -6.24 0.80
C TRP A 188 2.83 -7.68 0.46
N GLU A 189 2.04 -7.84 -0.60
CA GLU A 189 1.65 -9.15 -1.10
C GLU A 189 1.60 -9.11 -2.64
N TYR A 190 2.26 -10.10 -3.25
CA TYR A 190 2.34 -10.16 -4.70
C TYR A 190 2.69 -11.58 -5.17
N LYS A 191 2.54 -11.81 -6.45
CA LYS A 191 2.90 -13.08 -7.08
C LYS A 191 4.18 -12.93 -7.88
N GLU A 192 5.10 -13.86 -7.65
CA GLU A 192 6.31 -13.98 -8.45
C GLU A 192 6.40 -15.43 -8.97
N GLY A 193 6.13 -15.55 -10.19
CA GLY A 193 5.99 -16.90 -10.73
C GLY A 193 4.76 -17.63 -10.16
N UNK A 194 4.94 -18.77 -9.67
CA UNK A 194 3.90 -19.54 -9.05
C UNK A 194 3.79 -19.39 -7.58
N UNK A 195 4.75 -18.59 -7.16
CA UNK A 195 4.70 -18.50 -5.77
C UNK A 195 4.04 -17.21 -5.36
N UNK A 196 3.53 -17.28 -4.23
CA UNK A 196 2.94 -16.11 -3.67
C UNK A 196 3.91 -15.54 -2.70
N UNK A 197 4.36 -14.61 -2.88
CA UNK A 197 5.19 -13.92 -2.00
C UNK A 197 4.36 -13.00 -1.22
N UNK A 198 4.33 -13.20 -0.15
CA UNK A 198 3.69 -12.36 0.82
C UNK A 198 4.66 -11.87 1.78
N UNK A 199 4.81 -10.79 1.90
CA UNK A 199 5.71 -10.17 2.80
C UNK A 199 5.12 -10.05 4.15
N UNK A 200 4.05 -10.24 4.14
CA UNK A 200 3.28 -10.25 5.34
C UNK A 200 2.94 -11.60 5.86
N UNK A 201 3.15 -12.30 5.20
CA UNK A 201 2.92 -13.61 5.51
C UNK A 201 3.75 -14.31 6.25
#